data_7d79f5727616f84bbc09c6d114407c3a
#
_entry.id   7d79f5727616f84bbc09c6d114407c3a
#
_cell.length_a   1.000
_cell.length_b   1.000
_cell.length_c   1.000
_cell.angle_alpha   90.00
_cell.angle_beta   90.00
_cell.angle_gamma   90.00
#
_symmetry.space_group_name_H-M   'P 1'
#
loop_
_entity.id
_entity.type
_entity.pdbx_description
1 polymer ?
#
loop_
_entity_poly.entity_id
_entity_poly.type
_entity_poly.pdbx_seq_one_letter_code
_entity_poly.pdbx_strand_id
1 'polypeptide(L)'
;VVLTDSNGVEGVGEVPGGQKITAAIEATAHLVLGTSIADYKQTLNKVRAWLDENIKDDVRGLQTFDLRTGVHVVTAYEAPLLDLLGKFLNVPAAALMGDGIQRDKVRFLSYLFYIGDRKKTDLPYEEEPDADCDWYRLRHEEALTPEKIVALAKATHEKYGFEDFKLKGGVLAPKEEVKAVTAIKEAFPNARVDLDPNGCWSLEEALEVAPDLKKVLAYVEDPCGAEKGFSGREVMAEFRKAA
;
A
#
# COMPACT_ATOMS: atom_id res chain seq x y z
N VAL A 1 -1.12 -15.19 6.96
CA VAL A 1 -1.11 -16.65 6.83
C VAL A 1 0.26 -17.19 7.22
N VAL A 2 0.29 -18.20 8.07
CA VAL A 2 1.49 -18.97 8.38
C VAL A 2 1.23 -20.41 7.94
N LEU A 3 2.10 -20.96 7.13
CA LEU A 3 2.08 -22.36 6.72
C LEU A 3 3.26 -23.09 7.36
N THR A 4 2.98 -24.22 7.99
CA THR A 4 4.02 -25.06 8.60
C THR A 4 4.19 -26.34 7.78
N ASP A 5 5.39 -26.68 7.39
CA ASP A 5 5.70 -27.92 6.68
C ASP A 5 5.76 -29.14 7.61
N SER A 6 5.92 -30.33 7.05
CA SER A 6 6.02 -31.58 7.81
C SER A 6 7.23 -31.67 8.76
N ASN A 7 8.22 -30.79 8.63
CA ASN A 7 9.40 -30.71 9.47
C ASN A 7 9.30 -29.60 10.53
N GLY A 8 8.17 -28.89 10.58
CA GLY A 8 7.96 -27.77 11.50
C GLY A 8 8.54 -26.44 11.04
N VAL A 9 8.97 -26.33 9.77
CA VAL A 9 9.44 -25.06 9.21
C VAL A 9 8.23 -24.21 8.82
N GLU A 10 8.26 -22.94 9.19
CA GLU A 10 7.17 -21.99 8.91
C GLU A 10 7.50 -21.10 7.72
N GLY A 11 6.52 -20.89 6.86
CA GLY A 11 6.49 -19.84 5.84
C GLY A 11 5.44 -18.81 6.16
N VAL A 12 5.73 -17.53 5.92
CA VAL A 12 4.87 -16.40 6.31
C VAL A 12 4.44 -15.61 5.09
N GLY A 13 3.15 -15.26 5.04
CA GLY A 13 2.57 -14.37 4.04
C GLY A 13 1.59 -13.40 4.66
N GLU A 14 1.60 -12.16 4.17
CA GLU A 14 0.73 -11.08 4.60
C GLU A 14 0.05 -10.43 3.41
N VAL A 15 -1.22 -10.09 3.58
CA VAL A 15 -2.03 -9.34 2.61
C VAL A 15 -2.94 -8.36 3.35
N PRO A 16 -3.47 -7.32 2.70
CA PRO A 16 -4.51 -6.50 3.29
C PRO A 16 -5.65 -7.37 3.80
N GLY A 17 -6.07 -7.13 5.04
CA GLY A 17 -7.12 -7.89 5.70
C GLY A 17 -8.51 -7.50 5.22
N GLY A 18 -9.49 -8.15 5.83
CA GLY A 18 -10.90 -7.88 5.61
C GLY A 18 -11.72 -9.16 5.73
N GLN A 19 -12.95 -9.02 6.15
CA GLN A 19 -13.82 -10.16 6.47
C GLN A 19 -14.00 -11.13 5.28
N LYS A 20 -14.18 -10.58 4.06
CA LYS A 20 -14.30 -11.40 2.84
C LYS A 20 -13.01 -12.17 2.52
N ILE A 21 -11.85 -11.51 2.66
CA ILE A 21 -10.54 -12.11 2.38
C ILE A 21 -10.25 -13.22 3.38
N THR A 22 -10.44 -12.95 4.68
CA THR A 22 -10.22 -13.95 5.74
C THR A 22 -11.12 -15.18 5.54
N ALA A 23 -12.42 -14.96 5.32
CA ALA A 23 -13.35 -16.06 5.09
C ALA A 23 -12.99 -16.89 3.84
N ALA A 24 -12.53 -16.25 2.77
CA ALA A 24 -12.11 -16.95 1.55
C ALA A 24 -10.78 -17.72 1.74
N ILE A 25 -9.84 -17.20 2.54
CA ILE A 25 -8.64 -17.94 2.94
C ILE A 25 -9.04 -19.19 3.73
N GLU A 26 -9.90 -19.06 4.75
CA GLU A 26 -10.37 -20.19 5.54
C GLU A 26 -11.09 -21.25 4.68
N ALA A 27 -11.96 -20.82 3.78
CA ALA A 27 -12.71 -21.71 2.88
C ALA A 27 -11.82 -22.50 1.91
N THR A 28 -10.68 -21.94 1.50
CA THR A 28 -9.73 -22.54 0.54
C THR A 28 -8.55 -23.25 1.18
N ALA A 29 -8.40 -23.20 2.51
CA ALA A 29 -7.27 -23.80 3.22
C ALA A 29 -7.11 -25.30 2.93
N HIS A 30 -8.22 -26.04 2.77
CA HIS A 30 -8.22 -27.48 2.45
C HIS A 30 -7.56 -27.79 1.07
N LEU A 31 -7.47 -26.83 0.16
CA LEU A 31 -6.82 -27.00 -1.14
C LEU A 31 -5.29 -26.86 -1.04
N VAL A 32 -4.80 -26.27 0.03
CA VAL A 32 -3.37 -26.01 0.25
C VAL A 32 -2.75 -27.00 1.22
N LEU A 33 -3.46 -27.32 2.30
CA LEU A 33 -2.98 -28.23 3.32
C LEU A 33 -2.71 -29.64 2.75
N GLY A 34 -1.58 -30.22 3.13
CA GLY A 34 -1.15 -31.56 2.70
C GLY A 34 -0.65 -31.64 1.25
N THR A 35 -0.52 -30.50 0.54
CA THR A 35 0.07 -30.48 -0.81
C THR A 35 1.59 -30.45 -0.75
N SER A 36 2.24 -30.90 -1.84
CA SER A 36 3.69 -30.79 -1.98
C SER A 36 4.09 -29.36 -2.34
N ILE A 37 5.14 -28.83 -1.70
CA ILE A 37 5.69 -27.53 -2.03
C ILE A 37 6.19 -27.46 -3.49
N ALA A 38 6.61 -28.58 -4.08
CA ALA A 38 7.02 -28.65 -5.48
C ALA A 38 5.87 -28.34 -6.45
N ASP A 39 4.63 -28.56 -6.00
CA ASP A 39 3.40 -28.36 -6.80
C ASP A 39 2.71 -27.04 -6.48
N TYR A 40 3.40 -26.09 -5.83
CA TYR A 40 2.76 -24.85 -5.33
C TYR A 40 1.98 -24.09 -6.41
N LYS A 41 2.48 -24.03 -7.67
CA LYS A 41 1.76 -23.38 -8.78
C LYS A 41 0.44 -24.07 -9.11
N GLN A 42 0.42 -25.40 -9.09
CA GLN A 42 -0.82 -26.17 -9.30
C GLN A 42 -1.80 -25.97 -8.15
N THR A 43 -1.28 -25.93 -6.91
CA THR A 43 -2.06 -25.63 -5.72
C THR A 43 -2.70 -24.25 -5.83
N LEU A 44 -1.96 -23.21 -6.19
CA LEU A 44 -2.50 -21.87 -6.41
C LEU A 44 -3.53 -21.83 -7.54
N ASN A 45 -3.35 -22.60 -8.61
CA ASN A 45 -4.34 -22.69 -9.69
C ASN A 45 -5.67 -23.33 -9.21
N LYS A 46 -5.62 -24.33 -8.33
CA LYS A 46 -6.83 -24.87 -7.68
C LYS A 46 -7.54 -23.84 -6.82
N VAL A 47 -6.78 -23.05 -6.06
CA VAL A 47 -7.33 -21.95 -5.26
C VAL A 47 -7.99 -20.91 -6.17
N ARG A 48 -7.34 -20.51 -7.28
CA ARG A 48 -7.92 -19.56 -8.25
C ARG A 48 -9.23 -20.09 -8.84
N ALA A 49 -9.23 -21.32 -9.31
CA ALA A 49 -10.44 -21.94 -9.89
C ALA A 49 -11.60 -21.96 -8.89
N TRP A 50 -11.33 -22.31 -7.63
CA TRP A 50 -12.36 -22.28 -6.58
C TRP A 50 -12.89 -20.85 -6.33
N LEU A 51 -12.00 -19.86 -6.30
CA LEU A 51 -12.37 -18.45 -6.11
C LEU A 51 -13.23 -17.92 -7.26
N ASP A 52 -12.86 -18.24 -8.50
CA ASP A 52 -13.61 -17.82 -9.70
C ASP A 52 -15.05 -18.38 -9.69
N GLU A 53 -15.24 -19.59 -9.14
CA GLU A 53 -16.55 -20.21 -9.04
C GLU A 53 -17.39 -19.70 -7.87
N ASN A 54 -16.76 -19.37 -6.74
CA ASN A 54 -17.45 -19.16 -5.46
C ASN A 54 -17.47 -17.70 -5.00
N ILE A 55 -16.53 -16.87 -5.46
CA ILE A 55 -16.44 -15.47 -5.05
C ILE A 55 -16.83 -14.57 -6.23
N LYS A 56 -17.91 -13.82 -6.02
CA LYS A 56 -18.25 -12.71 -6.91
C LYS A 56 -17.80 -11.43 -6.24
N ASP A 57 -16.71 -10.88 -6.72
CA ASP A 57 -16.30 -9.54 -6.32
C ASP A 57 -17.26 -8.53 -6.94
N ASP A 58 -17.69 -7.55 -6.14
CA ASP A 58 -18.45 -6.42 -6.65
C ASP A 58 -17.58 -5.68 -7.65
N VAL A 59 -18.00 -5.66 -8.91
CA VAL A 59 -17.39 -4.85 -9.94
C VAL A 59 -17.74 -3.39 -9.64
N ARG A 60 -16.97 -2.74 -8.81
CA ARG A 60 -17.02 -1.29 -8.66
C ARG A 60 -16.28 -0.70 -9.86
N GLY A 61 -16.98 -0.56 -10.95
CA GLY A 61 -16.50 -0.32 -12.29
C GLY A 61 -15.53 0.82 -12.55
N LEU A 62 -15.03 1.53 -11.55
CA LEU A 62 -14.25 2.75 -11.73
C LEU A 62 -12.94 2.81 -10.95
N GLN A 63 -12.73 1.93 -9.97
CA GLN A 63 -11.48 1.88 -9.22
C GLN A 63 -10.71 0.60 -9.50
N THR A 64 -9.40 0.75 -9.66
CA THR A 64 -8.49 -0.36 -9.98
C THR A 64 -8.25 -1.33 -8.85
N PHE A 65 -8.73 -1.04 -7.64
CA PHE A 65 -8.47 -1.83 -6.45
C PHE A 65 -9.38 -3.04 -6.26
N ASP A 66 -10.47 -3.16 -6.99
CA ASP A 66 -11.59 -4.01 -6.58
C ASP A 66 -11.54 -5.46 -7.03
N LEU A 67 -10.48 -5.88 -7.63
CA LEU A 67 -10.32 -7.26 -8.07
C LEU A 67 -9.90 -8.22 -6.94
N ARG A 68 -10.33 -8.03 -5.65
CA ARG A 68 -9.21 -8.28 -4.88
C ARG A 68 -9.31 -9.35 -3.87
N THR A 69 -10.49 -9.80 -3.62
CA THR A 69 -10.63 -10.98 -2.76
C THR A 69 -9.82 -12.12 -3.34
N GLY A 70 -10.03 -12.46 -4.63
CA GLY A 70 -9.30 -13.53 -5.28
C GLY A 70 -7.80 -13.33 -5.32
N VAL A 71 -7.34 -12.13 -5.73
CA VAL A 71 -5.91 -11.81 -5.79
C VAL A 71 -5.27 -11.86 -4.40
N HIS A 72 -5.90 -11.27 -3.39
CA HIS A 72 -5.36 -11.28 -2.03
C HIS A 72 -5.30 -12.69 -1.44
N VAL A 73 -6.32 -13.53 -1.65
CA VAL A 73 -6.30 -14.92 -1.18
C VAL A 73 -5.17 -15.73 -1.82
N VAL A 74 -5.00 -15.61 -3.13
CA VAL A 74 -3.90 -16.29 -3.84
C VAL A 74 -2.56 -15.80 -3.32
N THR A 75 -2.37 -14.49 -3.18
CA THR A 75 -1.12 -13.91 -2.64
C THR A 75 -0.85 -14.34 -1.20
N ALA A 76 -1.91 -14.44 -0.37
CA ALA A 76 -1.81 -14.91 1.01
C ALA A 76 -1.24 -16.33 1.14
N TYR A 77 -1.46 -17.18 0.12
CA TYR A 77 -0.85 -18.51 0.05
C TYR A 77 0.46 -18.54 -0.72
N GLU A 78 0.59 -17.76 -1.79
CA GLU A 78 1.82 -17.75 -2.61
C GLU A 78 3.03 -17.28 -1.81
N ALA A 79 2.87 -16.23 -1.01
CA ALA A 79 3.97 -15.69 -0.20
C ALA A 79 4.54 -16.73 0.78
N PRO A 80 3.76 -17.39 1.66
CA PRO A 80 4.32 -18.39 2.55
C PRO A 80 4.81 -19.66 1.84
N LEU A 81 4.23 -20.04 0.69
CA LEU A 81 4.72 -21.17 -0.10
C LEU A 81 6.07 -20.86 -0.73
N LEU A 82 6.30 -19.64 -1.23
CA LEU A 82 7.61 -19.20 -1.73
C LEU A 82 8.63 -19.06 -0.61
N ASP A 83 8.22 -18.61 0.57
CA ASP A 83 9.10 -18.53 1.74
C ASP A 83 9.55 -19.95 2.18
N LEU A 84 8.63 -20.92 2.25
CA LEU A 84 8.96 -22.33 2.53
C LEU A 84 9.88 -22.92 1.45
N LEU A 85 9.56 -22.68 0.17
CA LEU A 85 10.41 -23.19 -0.93
C LEU A 85 11.80 -22.59 -0.88
N GLY A 86 11.92 -21.28 -0.59
CA GLY A 86 13.19 -20.60 -0.41
C GLY A 86 14.00 -21.21 0.76
N LYS A 87 13.35 -21.45 1.89
CA LYS A 87 13.98 -22.12 3.05
C LYS A 87 14.42 -23.53 2.72
N PHE A 88 13.59 -24.31 2.02
CA PHE A 88 13.96 -25.66 1.57
C PHE A 88 15.17 -25.66 0.63
N LEU A 89 15.22 -24.72 -0.32
CA LEU A 89 16.34 -24.58 -1.28
C LEU A 89 17.55 -23.82 -0.72
N ASN A 90 17.43 -23.27 0.50
CA ASN A 90 18.43 -22.40 1.12
C ASN A 90 18.77 -21.16 0.26
N VAL A 91 17.76 -20.54 -0.31
CA VAL A 91 17.86 -19.27 -1.06
C VAL A 91 16.79 -18.29 -0.60
N PRO A 92 17.02 -16.97 -0.71
CA PRO A 92 15.98 -15.98 -0.43
C PRO A 92 14.78 -16.16 -1.38
N ALA A 93 13.55 -15.93 -0.91
CA ALA A 93 12.35 -15.99 -1.74
C ALA A 93 12.46 -15.09 -3.00
N ALA A 94 13.15 -13.95 -2.91
CA ALA A 94 13.42 -13.06 -4.04
C ALA A 94 14.17 -13.74 -5.20
N ALA A 95 14.98 -14.77 -4.92
CA ALA A 95 15.67 -15.52 -5.97
C ALA A 95 14.73 -16.44 -6.78
N LEU A 96 13.52 -16.69 -6.27
CA LEU A 96 12.51 -17.55 -6.89
C LEU A 96 11.50 -16.76 -7.72
N MET A 97 11.58 -15.43 -7.72
CA MET A 97 10.65 -14.53 -8.39
C MET A 97 11.28 -13.86 -9.61
N GLY A 98 10.52 -13.76 -10.71
CA GLY A 98 10.95 -13.10 -11.95
C GLY A 98 12.32 -13.57 -12.41
N ASP A 99 13.21 -12.59 -12.67
CA ASP A 99 14.60 -12.83 -13.11
C ASP A 99 15.58 -13.03 -11.93
N GLY A 100 15.05 -13.27 -10.74
CA GLY A 100 15.84 -13.44 -9.51
C GLY A 100 16.30 -12.12 -8.89
N ILE A 101 17.32 -12.20 -8.03
CA ILE A 101 17.82 -11.05 -7.28
C ILE A 101 18.55 -10.08 -8.22
N GLN A 102 18.00 -8.88 -8.41
CA GLN A 102 18.57 -7.83 -9.23
C GLN A 102 19.41 -6.83 -8.43
N ARG A 103 19.23 -6.81 -7.11
CA ARG A 103 19.94 -5.92 -6.17
C ARG A 103 19.92 -6.52 -4.77
N ASP A 104 20.91 -6.19 -3.98
CA ASP A 104 21.06 -6.64 -2.59
C ASP A 104 20.34 -5.74 -1.58
N LYS A 105 19.96 -4.53 -1.98
CA LYS A 105 19.28 -3.56 -1.13
C LYS A 105 18.12 -2.91 -1.86
N VAL A 106 17.03 -2.67 -1.14
CA VAL A 106 15.86 -1.92 -1.59
C VAL A 106 15.65 -0.75 -0.64
N ARG A 107 15.51 0.46 -1.22
CA ARG A 107 15.19 1.67 -0.47
C ARG A 107 13.68 1.73 -0.25
N PHE A 108 13.27 1.85 1.00
CA PHE A 108 11.87 2.02 1.39
C PHE A 108 11.55 3.48 1.60
N LEU A 109 10.31 3.86 1.31
CA LEU A 109 9.75 5.15 1.68
C LEU A 109 8.90 5.03 2.96
N SER A 110 8.82 6.09 3.73
CA SER A 110 7.84 6.24 4.80
C SER A 110 6.49 6.61 4.23
N TYR A 111 5.43 5.95 4.69
CA TYR A 111 4.07 6.24 4.31
C TYR A 111 3.44 7.17 5.35
N LEU A 112 3.15 8.40 4.94
CA LEU A 112 2.58 9.43 5.80
C LEU A 112 1.09 9.58 5.52
N PHE A 113 0.33 9.86 6.56
CA PHE A 113 -1.11 10.05 6.49
C PHE A 113 -1.51 11.37 7.13
N TYR A 114 -2.54 12.00 6.59
CA TYR A 114 -3.29 12.99 7.33
C TYR A 114 -4.04 12.30 8.48
N ILE A 115 -4.03 12.90 9.64
CA ILE A 115 -4.71 12.42 10.84
C ILE A 115 -5.76 13.44 11.23
N GLY A 116 -7.02 13.01 11.27
CA GLY A 116 -8.16 13.88 11.54
C GLY A 116 -8.24 14.39 12.97
N ASP A 117 -9.03 15.44 13.15
CA ASP A 117 -9.35 15.98 14.49
C ASP A 117 -10.27 15.00 15.23
N ARG A 118 -9.79 14.48 16.32
CA ARG A 118 -10.47 13.52 17.21
C ARG A 118 -11.79 14.03 17.77
N LYS A 119 -11.91 15.34 17.94
CA LYS A 119 -13.14 15.98 18.45
C LYS A 119 -14.32 15.86 17.49
N LYS A 120 -14.09 15.44 16.26
CA LYS A 120 -15.12 15.27 15.21
C LYS A 120 -15.69 13.85 15.12
N THR A 121 -15.30 12.94 16.01
CA THR A 121 -15.78 11.57 16.02
C THR A 121 -15.91 11.03 17.42
N ASP A 122 -16.89 10.17 17.64
CA ASP A 122 -17.08 9.42 18.88
C ASP A 122 -16.32 8.07 18.89
N LEU A 123 -15.56 7.78 17.87
CA LEU A 123 -14.73 6.57 17.80
C LEU A 123 -13.63 6.62 18.86
N PRO A 124 -13.35 5.48 19.52
CA PRO A 124 -12.25 5.41 20.46
C PRO A 124 -10.91 5.61 19.72
N TYR A 125 -10.07 6.46 20.30
CA TYR A 125 -8.70 6.67 19.81
C TYR A 125 -7.71 6.18 20.87
N GLU A 126 -6.67 5.54 20.39
CA GLU A 126 -5.49 5.30 21.20
C GLU A 126 -4.70 6.59 21.32
N GLU A 127 -4.12 6.82 22.49
CA GLU A 127 -3.21 7.92 22.78
C GLU A 127 -1.95 7.33 23.39
N GLU A 128 -0.81 7.86 22.97
CA GLU A 128 0.48 7.49 23.53
C GLU A 128 1.26 8.76 23.93
N PRO A 129 0.68 9.62 24.81
CA PRO A 129 1.28 10.93 25.15
C PRO A 129 2.63 10.78 25.85
N ASP A 130 2.83 9.70 26.60
CA ASP A 130 4.05 9.39 27.36
C ASP A 130 4.97 8.41 26.60
N ALA A 131 4.79 8.28 25.28
CA ALA A 131 5.60 7.39 24.47
C ALA A 131 7.08 7.81 24.46
N ASP A 132 7.97 6.82 24.43
CA ASP A 132 9.44 7.01 24.47
C ASP A 132 10.00 7.74 23.24
N CYS A 133 9.25 7.78 22.14
CA CYS A 133 9.66 8.49 20.93
C CYS A 133 8.49 9.20 20.24
N ASP A 134 8.82 10.24 19.51
CA ASP A 134 7.85 11.10 18.84
C ASP A 134 6.96 10.35 17.85
N TRP A 135 7.47 9.31 17.18
CA TRP A 135 6.66 8.53 16.25
C TRP A 135 5.41 7.93 16.92
N TYR A 136 5.56 7.29 18.07
CA TYR A 136 4.43 6.66 18.76
C TYR A 136 3.41 7.67 19.27
N ARG A 137 3.86 8.87 19.67
CA ARG A 137 2.99 9.95 20.09
C ARG A 137 2.28 10.61 18.91
N LEU A 138 3.05 11.06 17.91
CA LEU A 138 2.55 11.87 16.79
C LEU A 138 1.59 11.10 15.86
N ARG A 139 1.76 9.79 15.72
CA ARG A 139 0.86 8.97 14.87
C ARG A 139 -0.60 8.93 15.35
N HIS A 140 -0.86 9.39 16.58
CA HIS A 140 -2.19 9.48 17.18
C HIS A 140 -2.66 10.93 17.37
N GLU A 141 -1.86 11.92 17.01
CA GLU A 141 -2.24 13.33 17.07
C GLU A 141 -2.78 13.82 15.73
N GLU A 142 -3.63 14.84 15.76
CA GLU A 142 -4.10 15.51 14.55
C GLU A 142 -2.91 15.99 13.70
N ALA A 143 -2.93 15.69 12.40
CA ALA A 143 -1.90 16.12 11.44
C ALA A 143 -2.56 16.53 10.12
N LEU A 144 -3.07 17.77 10.07
CA LEU A 144 -3.76 18.34 8.91
C LEU A 144 -3.02 19.56 8.34
N THR A 145 -1.87 19.93 8.88
CA THR A 145 -1.05 21.05 8.38
C THR A 145 0.30 20.58 7.87
N PRO A 146 0.94 21.34 6.97
CA PRO A 146 2.29 21.02 6.46
C PRO A 146 3.29 20.76 7.58
N GLU A 147 3.28 21.59 8.64
CA GLU A 147 4.21 21.46 9.76
C GLU A 147 4.04 20.13 10.52
N LYS A 148 2.79 19.71 10.73
CA LYS A 148 2.48 18.44 11.40
C LYS A 148 2.86 17.24 10.53
N ILE A 149 2.66 17.31 9.21
CA ILE A 149 3.11 16.27 8.27
C ILE A 149 4.65 16.18 8.26
N VAL A 150 5.35 17.32 8.29
CA VAL A 150 6.82 17.35 8.43
C VAL A 150 7.26 16.75 9.77
N ALA A 151 6.52 17.00 10.86
CA ALA A 151 6.83 16.39 12.15
C ALA A 151 6.72 14.86 12.11
N LEU A 152 5.68 14.31 11.45
CA LEU A 152 5.57 12.87 11.21
C LEU A 152 6.72 12.33 10.35
N ALA A 153 7.11 13.04 9.29
CA ALA A 153 8.24 12.65 8.45
C ALA A 153 9.56 12.58 9.24
N LYS A 154 9.82 13.59 10.09
CA LYS A 154 10.99 13.61 10.97
C LYS A 154 10.97 12.46 11.98
N ALA A 155 9.82 12.20 12.58
CA ALA A 155 9.66 11.12 13.56
C ALA A 155 9.90 9.74 12.96
N THR A 156 9.43 9.48 11.72
CA THR A 156 9.70 8.22 11.02
C THR A 156 11.15 8.11 10.57
N HIS A 157 11.76 9.22 10.14
CA HIS A 157 13.18 9.28 9.81
C HIS A 157 14.04 8.94 11.03
N GLU A 158 13.76 9.57 12.16
CA GLU A 158 14.52 9.35 13.40
C GLU A 158 14.39 7.91 13.90
N LYS A 159 13.16 7.37 13.89
CA LYS A 159 12.91 6.04 14.43
C LYS A 159 13.37 4.90 13.51
N TYR A 160 13.15 5.03 12.20
CA TYR A 160 13.31 3.93 11.24
C TYR A 160 14.38 4.18 10.17
N GLY A 161 14.92 5.40 10.08
CA GLY A 161 15.89 5.79 9.07
C GLY A 161 15.31 5.99 7.67
N PHE A 162 14.00 6.21 7.54
CA PHE A 162 13.41 6.52 6.24
C PHE A 162 13.93 7.85 5.69
N GLU A 163 14.30 7.87 4.42
CA GLU A 163 14.81 9.04 3.73
C GLU A 163 13.91 9.49 2.57
N ASP A 164 12.96 8.65 2.16
CA ASP A 164 11.96 8.94 1.14
C ASP A 164 10.55 8.88 1.77
N PHE A 165 9.61 9.65 1.20
CA PHE A 165 8.29 9.84 1.81
C PHE A 165 7.19 9.78 0.76
N LYS A 166 6.09 9.12 1.08
CA LYS A 166 4.82 9.16 0.37
C LYS A 166 3.76 9.74 1.28
N LEU A 167 3.10 10.82 0.86
CA LEU A 167 1.94 11.36 1.55
C LEU A 167 0.66 10.80 0.91
N LYS A 168 -0.19 10.19 1.72
CA LYS A 168 -1.54 9.80 1.31
C LYS A 168 -2.42 11.04 1.29
N GLY A 169 -2.73 11.49 0.08
CA GLY A 169 -3.54 12.65 -0.20
C GLY A 169 -5.03 12.32 -0.37
N GLY A 170 -5.75 13.21 -1.03
CA GLY A 170 -7.19 13.10 -1.23
C GLY A 170 -8.02 13.45 0.02
N VAL A 171 -7.40 14.11 0.99
CA VAL A 171 -8.01 14.53 2.26
C VAL A 171 -8.29 16.02 2.28
N LEU A 172 -7.38 16.81 1.74
CA LEU A 172 -7.48 18.27 1.65
C LEU A 172 -7.62 18.73 0.21
N ALA A 173 -7.88 20.02 0.02
CA ALA A 173 -7.85 20.60 -1.32
C ALA A 173 -6.44 20.43 -1.94
N PRO A 174 -6.33 20.19 -3.28
CA PRO A 174 -5.05 19.91 -3.93
C PRO A 174 -3.94 20.92 -3.60
N LYS A 175 -4.26 22.21 -3.56
CA LYS A 175 -3.28 23.26 -3.21
C LYS A 175 -2.73 23.14 -1.79
N GLU A 176 -3.52 22.66 -0.85
CA GLU A 176 -3.06 22.45 0.54
C GLU A 176 -2.18 21.21 0.61
N GLU A 177 -2.49 20.17 -0.14
CA GLU A 177 -1.66 18.96 -0.22
C GLU A 177 -0.30 19.25 -0.90
N VAL A 178 -0.28 20.12 -1.92
CA VAL A 178 0.97 20.62 -2.53
C VAL A 178 1.85 21.34 -1.50
N LYS A 179 1.26 22.16 -0.61
CA LYS A 179 2.04 22.82 0.46
C LYS A 179 2.67 21.79 1.40
N ALA A 180 1.94 20.73 1.74
CA ALA A 180 2.46 19.69 2.62
C ALA A 180 3.64 18.94 2.00
N VAL A 181 3.55 18.51 0.74
CA VAL A 181 4.67 17.82 0.06
C VAL A 181 5.85 18.76 -0.21
N THR A 182 5.58 20.05 -0.46
CA THR A 182 6.63 21.06 -0.58
C THR A 182 7.40 21.21 0.74
N ALA A 183 6.69 21.31 1.86
CA ALA A 183 7.30 21.38 3.17
C ALA A 183 8.12 20.13 3.53
N ILE A 184 7.67 18.92 3.13
CA ILE A 184 8.47 17.70 3.28
C ILE A 184 9.77 17.84 2.44
N LYS A 185 9.67 18.30 1.20
CA LYS A 185 10.84 18.45 0.32
C LYS A 185 11.82 19.49 0.82
N GLU A 186 11.35 20.57 1.41
CA GLU A 186 12.20 21.60 2.06
C GLU A 186 12.91 21.04 3.29
N ALA A 187 12.22 20.25 4.11
CA ALA A 187 12.80 19.61 5.30
C ALA A 187 13.78 18.49 4.94
N PHE A 188 13.58 17.81 3.81
CA PHE A 188 14.38 16.70 3.31
C PHE A 188 14.77 16.93 1.83
N PRO A 189 15.72 17.81 1.52
CA PRO A 189 16.01 18.20 0.13
C PRO A 189 16.41 17.05 -0.80
N ASN A 190 17.02 16.01 -0.25
CA ASN A 190 17.47 14.83 -1.01
C ASN A 190 16.41 13.73 -1.11
N ALA A 191 15.29 13.87 -0.41
CA ALA A 191 14.23 12.86 -0.42
C ALA A 191 13.54 12.76 -1.78
N ARG A 192 13.15 11.57 -2.15
CA ARG A 192 12.11 11.35 -3.14
C ARG A 192 10.77 11.47 -2.42
N VAL A 193 9.95 12.39 -2.88
CA VAL A 193 8.62 12.63 -2.32
C VAL A 193 7.57 12.21 -3.33
N ASP A 194 6.56 11.51 -2.89
CA ASP A 194 5.39 11.09 -3.65
C ASP A 194 4.12 11.59 -2.98
N LEU A 195 3.10 11.87 -3.78
CA LEU A 195 1.75 12.22 -3.33
C LEU A 195 0.74 11.30 -4.02
N ASP A 196 -0.15 10.71 -3.24
CA ASP A 196 -1.17 9.78 -3.72
C ASP A 196 -2.56 10.21 -3.28
N PRO A 197 -3.25 11.03 -4.11
CA PRO A 197 -4.61 11.46 -3.85
C PRO A 197 -5.68 10.36 -3.98
N ASN A 198 -5.31 9.19 -4.46
CA ASN A 198 -6.18 8.02 -4.59
C ASN A 198 -7.43 8.27 -5.46
N GLY A 199 -7.27 8.98 -6.55
CA GLY A 199 -8.35 9.30 -7.49
C GLY A 199 -9.35 10.35 -6.99
N CYS A 200 -8.98 11.14 -5.97
CA CYS A 200 -9.89 12.10 -5.36
C CYS A 200 -9.99 13.43 -6.11
N TRP A 201 -9.01 13.77 -6.94
CA TRP A 201 -9.03 15.02 -7.68
C TRP A 201 -9.76 14.89 -9.03
N SER A 202 -10.40 15.94 -9.48
CA SER A 202 -10.82 16.08 -10.87
C SER A 202 -9.59 16.34 -11.78
N LEU A 203 -9.74 16.13 -13.08
CA LEU A 203 -8.68 16.46 -14.05
C LEU A 203 -8.31 17.94 -13.98
N GLU A 204 -9.30 18.82 -13.84
CA GLU A 204 -9.10 20.27 -13.77
C GLU A 204 -8.26 20.65 -12.54
N GLU A 205 -8.62 20.16 -11.37
CA GLU A 205 -7.87 20.38 -10.12
C GLU A 205 -6.44 19.84 -10.20
N ALA A 206 -6.27 18.64 -10.73
CA ALA A 206 -4.94 18.03 -10.90
C ALA A 206 -4.05 18.85 -11.84
N LEU A 207 -4.60 19.36 -12.97
CA LEU A 207 -3.87 20.18 -13.92
C LEU A 207 -3.50 21.56 -13.34
N GLU A 208 -4.35 22.13 -12.49
CA GLU A 208 -4.07 23.40 -11.82
C GLU A 208 -2.81 23.32 -10.96
N VAL A 209 -2.59 22.21 -10.26
CA VAL A 209 -1.44 22.04 -9.36
C VAL A 209 -0.24 21.33 -10.00
N ALA A 210 -0.39 20.76 -11.18
CA ALA A 210 0.66 19.99 -11.86
C ALA A 210 2.01 20.76 -12.01
N PRO A 211 2.04 22.08 -12.33
CA PRO A 211 3.29 22.83 -12.44
C PRO A 211 4.09 22.89 -11.13
N ASP A 212 3.41 22.91 -9.99
CA ASP A 212 4.05 22.93 -8.68
C ASP A 212 4.48 21.54 -8.25
N LEU A 213 3.66 20.52 -8.51
CA LEU A 213 4.03 19.13 -8.25
C LEU A 213 5.29 18.69 -8.98
N LYS A 214 5.47 19.12 -10.24
CA LYS A 214 6.68 18.83 -11.03
C LYS A 214 7.98 19.30 -10.39
N LYS A 215 7.94 20.35 -9.59
CA LYS A 215 9.12 20.91 -8.91
C LYS A 215 9.50 20.12 -7.67
N VAL A 216 8.57 19.37 -7.10
CA VAL A 216 8.66 18.78 -5.76
C VAL A 216 8.70 17.26 -5.81
N LEU A 217 7.81 16.65 -6.58
CA LEU A 217 7.58 15.21 -6.54
C LEU A 217 8.51 14.42 -7.45
N ALA A 218 8.86 13.23 -7.02
CA ALA A 218 9.45 12.20 -7.87
C ALA A 218 8.41 11.64 -8.84
N TYR A 219 7.18 11.47 -8.38
CA TYR A 219 5.99 11.10 -9.16
C TYR A 219 4.71 11.44 -8.37
N VAL A 220 3.58 11.49 -9.04
CA VAL A 220 2.24 11.52 -8.44
C VAL A 220 1.52 10.22 -8.77
N GLU A 221 0.93 9.60 -7.76
CA GLU A 221 0.19 8.34 -7.89
C GLU A 221 -1.30 8.62 -7.87
N ASP A 222 -2.02 8.03 -8.80
CA ASP A 222 -3.49 8.08 -8.92
C ASP A 222 -4.11 9.47 -8.60
N PRO A 223 -3.68 10.57 -9.28
CA PRO A 223 -4.18 11.89 -8.94
C PRO A 223 -5.67 12.06 -9.23
N CYS A 224 -6.17 11.47 -10.33
CA CYS A 224 -7.54 11.70 -10.82
C CYS A 224 -8.41 10.46 -10.71
N GLY A 225 -9.66 10.67 -10.33
CA GLY A 225 -10.71 9.67 -10.38
C GLY A 225 -11.44 9.61 -11.73
N ALA A 226 -12.47 8.78 -11.76
CA ALA A 226 -13.38 8.74 -12.90
C ALA A 226 -14.28 9.98 -12.92
N GLU A 227 -14.44 10.58 -14.09
CA GLU A 227 -15.33 11.72 -14.27
C GLU A 227 -15.97 11.76 -15.67
N LYS A 228 -17.11 12.41 -15.78
CA LYS A 228 -17.81 12.66 -17.07
C LYS A 228 -18.02 11.40 -17.92
N GLY A 229 -18.18 10.24 -17.27
CA GLY A 229 -18.37 8.94 -17.94
C GLY A 229 -17.08 8.23 -18.37
N PHE A 230 -15.90 8.84 -18.14
CA PHE A 230 -14.60 8.22 -18.40
C PHE A 230 -14.08 7.53 -17.14
N SER A 231 -13.38 6.42 -17.32
CA SER A 231 -12.71 5.72 -16.23
C SER A 231 -11.53 6.53 -15.68
N GLY A 232 -11.14 6.31 -14.43
CA GLY A 232 -9.97 6.98 -13.84
C GLY A 232 -8.69 6.80 -14.67
N ARG A 233 -8.53 5.65 -15.34
CA ARG A 233 -7.38 5.41 -16.24
C ARG A 233 -7.38 6.33 -17.46
N GLU A 234 -8.54 6.55 -18.07
CA GLU A 234 -8.67 7.48 -19.20
C GLU A 234 -8.40 8.90 -18.75
N VAL A 235 -8.96 9.32 -17.60
CA VAL A 235 -8.72 10.65 -17.01
C VAL A 235 -7.25 10.84 -16.67
N MET A 236 -6.61 9.87 -16.03
CA MET A 236 -5.16 9.92 -15.74
C MET A 236 -4.30 9.93 -16.99
N ALA A 237 -4.72 9.26 -18.08
CA ALA A 237 -4.01 9.34 -19.36
C ALA A 237 -4.06 10.76 -19.95
N GLU A 238 -5.19 11.46 -19.84
CA GLU A 238 -5.31 12.86 -20.25
C GLU A 238 -4.47 13.78 -19.34
N PHE A 239 -4.50 13.57 -18.02
CA PHE A 239 -3.62 14.29 -17.10
C PHE A 239 -2.16 14.14 -17.51
N ARG A 240 -1.69 12.90 -17.76
CA ARG A 240 -0.29 12.63 -18.15
C ARG A 240 0.12 13.30 -19.46
N LYS A 241 -0.81 13.46 -20.41
CA LYS A 241 -0.54 14.14 -21.68
C LYS A 241 -0.40 15.65 -21.51
N ALA A 242 -1.19 16.23 -20.61
CA ALA A 242 -1.32 17.67 -20.42
C ALA A 242 -0.37 18.24 -19.35
N ALA A 243 0.02 17.40 -18.38
CA ALA A 243 0.96 17.74 -17.33
C ALA A 243 2.42 17.43 -17.75
#